data_9b95414bc2d9db85f8080a482dedae20
#
_entry.id   9b95414bc2d9db85f8080a482dedae20
#
_cell.length_a   1.000
_cell.length_b   1.000
_cell.length_c   1.000
_cell.angle_alpha   90.00
_cell.angle_beta   90.00
_cell.angle_gamma   90.00
#
_symmetry.space_group_name_H-M   'P 1'
#
loop_
_entity.id
_entity.type
_entity.pdbx_description
1 polymer ?
#
loop_
_entity_poly.entity_id
_entity_poly.type
_entity_poly.pdbx_seq_one_letter_code
_entity_poly.pdbx_strand_id
1 'polypeptide(L)'
;CLLFRKNLFKELSVTLPEIGPLGHLDSRQHTAFQLRGDLLKNVRHEMQEIIKTDSLGQLSGVIRILGHLALSDEMNPTGINRPLKKRDKKIQQIEIYVSLHYNHDIPIDEIASLVHMNRSSFCVFFKRMKGVSFTNYLNTYRMDIACRLLSTTDKSVSEIAYGVGFNNLSHFCRTFLKYKEVSPTKYRNRMGHGHTDITTTPA
;
A
#
# COMPACT_ATOMS: atom_id res chain seq x y z
N CYS A 1 -6.99 2.33 -4.29
CA CYS A 1 -7.37 1.15 -3.50
C CYS A 1 -6.88 1.35 -2.08
N LEU A 2 -7.77 1.17 -1.09
CA LEU A 2 -7.42 1.18 0.33
C LEU A 2 -7.30 -0.28 0.79
N LEU A 3 -6.16 -0.62 1.38
CA LEU A 3 -5.89 -1.96 1.92
C LEU A 3 -5.64 -1.85 3.42
N PHE A 4 -6.36 -2.63 4.20
CA PHE A 4 -6.25 -2.67 5.64
C PHE A 4 -5.74 -4.04 6.10
N ARG A 5 -4.99 -4.04 7.22
CA ARG A 5 -4.59 -5.27 7.89
C ARG A 5 -5.83 -5.97 8.44
N LYS A 6 -5.84 -7.30 8.35
CA LYS A 6 -6.86 -8.12 9.00
C LYS A 6 -6.91 -7.79 10.49
N ASN A 7 -8.11 -7.67 11.05
CA ASN A 7 -8.39 -7.32 12.45
C ASN A 7 -7.94 -5.90 12.89
N LEU A 8 -7.57 -5.01 11.95
CA LEU A 8 -7.14 -3.64 12.28
C LEU A 8 -8.17 -2.92 13.16
N PHE A 9 -9.44 -2.99 12.80
CA PHE A 9 -10.49 -2.27 13.52
C PHE A 9 -10.76 -2.88 14.90
N LYS A 10 -10.61 -4.19 15.04
CA LYS A 10 -10.71 -4.86 16.34
C LYS A 10 -9.56 -4.46 17.26
N GLU A 11 -8.34 -4.38 16.73
CA GLU A 11 -7.18 -3.94 17.51
C GLU A 11 -7.29 -2.46 17.91
N LEU A 12 -7.72 -1.61 16.99
CA LEU A 12 -7.89 -0.18 17.26
C LEU A 12 -9.04 0.11 18.24
N SER A 13 -10.13 -0.65 18.22
CA SER A 13 -11.27 -0.44 19.11
C SER A 13 -10.94 -0.72 20.59
N VAL A 14 -9.89 -1.46 20.87
CA VAL A 14 -9.39 -1.66 22.25
C VAL A 14 -8.71 -0.39 22.77
N THR A 15 -8.02 0.34 21.89
CA THR A 15 -7.26 1.55 22.27
C THR A 15 -8.10 2.82 22.12
N LEU A 16 -9.02 2.84 21.17
CA LEU A 16 -9.89 3.97 20.83
C LEU A 16 -11.35 3.47 20.77
N PRO A 17 -12.10 3.53 21.86
CA PRO A 17 -13.49 3.04 21.93
C PRO A 17 -14.41 3.69 20.88
N GLU A 18 -14.12 4.93 20.48
CA GLU A 18 -14.86 5.70 19.47
C GLU A 18 -14.83 5.00 18.07
N ILE A 19 -13.85 4.16 17.83
CA ILE A 19 -13.73 3.38 16.59
C ILE A 19 -14.53 2.06 16.66
N GLY A 20 -15.12 1.75 17.81
CA GLY A 20 -15.94 0.54 18.02
C GLY A 20 -16.94 0.24 16.89
N PRO A 21 -17.69 1.25 16.37
CA PRO A 21 -18.60 1.06 15.23
C PRO A 21 -17.93 0.53 13.97
N LEU A 22 -16.61 0.67 13.80
CA LEU A 22 -15.87 0.13 12.66
C LEU A 22 -15.55 -1.38 12.80
N GLY A 23 -15.66 -1.93 14.00
CA GLY A 23 -15.31 -3.33 14.28
C GLY A 23 -16.11 -4.35 13.46
N HIS A 24 -17.35 -4.01 13.06
CA HIS A 24 -18.14 -4.91 12.21
C HIS A 24 -17.64 -4.96 10.75
N LEU A 25 -16.82 -4.02 10.29
CA LEU A 25 -16.19 -4.10 8.97
C LEU A 25 -15.21 -5.27 8.89
N ASP A 26 -14.60 -5.68 10.01
CA ASP A 26 -13.75 -6.86 10.06
C ASP A 26 -14.53 -8.16 9.79
N SER A 27 -15.79 -8.24 10.17
CA SER A 27 -16.65 -9.41 9.92
C SER A 27 -17.11 -9.51 8.46
N ARG A 28 -17.05 -8.40 7.71
CA ARG A 28 -17.48 -8.30 6.30
C ARG A 28 -16.35 -8.51 5.30
N GLN A 29 -15.18 -8.96 5.75
CA GLN A 29 -13.91 -9.07 4.99
C GLN A 29 -14.00 -9.87 3.71
N HIS A 30 -14.93 -10.42 3.21
CA HIS A 30 -14.96 -11.16 1.94
C HIS A 30 -16.21 -10.83 1.11
N THR A 31 -16.90 -9.77 1.50
CA THR A 31 -18.13 -9.36 0.84
C THR A 31 -17.85 -8.12 0.00
N ALA A 32 -18.19 -8.17 -1.26
CA ALA A 32 -18.21 -6.97 -2.10
C ALA A 32 -19.52 -6.23 -1.87
N PHE A 33 -19.44 -4.92 -1.72
CA PHE A 33 -20.62 -4.06 -1.54
C PHE A 33 -20.70 -3.06 -2.68
N GLN A 34 -21.89 -2.84 -3.16
CA GLN A 34 -22.21 -1.72 -4.02
C GLN A 34 -22.68 -0.57 -3.16
N LEU A 35 -21.98 0.54 -3.22
CA LEU A 35 -22.41 1.78 -2.60
C LEU A 35 -23.44 2.47 -3.51
N ARG A 36 -24.49 3.02 -2.93
CA ARG A 36 -25.55 3.74 -3.64
C ARG A 36 -25.88 5.05 -2.92
N GLY A 37 -26.73 5.85 -3.54
CA GLY A 37 -27.28 7.04 -2.92
C GLY A 37 -26.24 8.05 -2.46
N ASP A 38 -26.45 8.62 -1.29
CA ASP A 38 -25.60 9.63 -0.70
C ASP A 38 -24.30 9.03 -0.15
N LEU A 39 -24.32 7.77 0.28
CA LEU A 39 -23.09 7.06 0.67
C LEU A 39 -22.07 7.03 -0.47
N LEU A 40 -22.49 6.72 -1.70
CA LEU A 40 -21.60 6.71 -2.87
C LEU A 40 -21.04 8.12 -3.15
N LYS A 41 -21.86 9.16 -3.02
CA LYS A 41 -21.43 10.56 -3.23
C LYS A 41 -20.39 10.96 -2.20
N ASN A 42 -20.64 10.69 -0.92
CA ASN A 42 -19.76 11.03 0.18
C ASN A 42 -18.40 10.31 0.07
N VAL A 43 -18.42 9.00 -0.15
CA VAL A 43 -17.19 8.21 -0.30
C VAL A 43 -16.40 8.66 -1.54
N ARG A 44 -17.05 8.96 -2.65
CA ARG A 44 -16.39 9.48 -3.87
C ARG A 44 -15.75 10.84 -3.62
N HIS A 45 -16.45 11.74 -2.95
CA HIS A 45 -15.93 13.06 -2.58
C HIS A 45 -14.68 12.94 -1.71
N GLU A 46 -14.76 12.16 -0.64
CA GLU A 46 -13.62 11.94 0.26
C GLU A 46 -12.42 11.31 -0.47
N MET A 47 -12.64 10.35 -1.35
CA MET A 47 -11.57 9.76 -2.15
C MET A 47 -10.89 10.77 -3.10
N GLN A 48 -11.64 11.73 -3.62
CA GLN A 48 -11.09 12.80 -4.45
C GLN A 48 -10.28 13.81 -3.64
N GLU A 49 -10.73 14.12 -2.43
CA GLU A 49 -10.02 15.05 -1.53
C GLU A 49 -8.74 14.44 -0.95
N ILE A 50 -8.74 13.17 -0.60
CA ILE A 50 -7.54 12.46 -0.09
C ILE A 50 -6.32 12.64 -1.02
N ILE A 51 -6.53 12.66 -2.34
CA ILE A 51 -5.43 12.76 -3.32
C ILE A 51 -4.78 14.15 -3.29
N LYS A 52 -5.50 15.18 -2.83
CA LYS A 52 -5.08 16.58 -2.85
C LYS A 52 -4.46 17.06 -1.53
N THR A 53 -4.55 16.25 -0.47
CA THR A 53 -4.15 16.63 0.88
C THR A 53 -2.81 16.01 1.28
N ASP A 54 -2.21 16.55 2.34
CA ASP A 54 -1.02 16.01 3.00
C ASP A 54 -1.29 14.69 3.73
N SER A 55 -0.27 14.09 4.31
CA SER A 55 -0.37 12.77 4.98
C SER A 55 -1.40 12.75 6.11
N LEU A 56 -1.55 13.85 6.86
CA LEU A 56 -2.51 13.94 7.96
C LEU A 56 -3.94 14.08 7.43
N GLY A 57 -4.13 14.89 6.39
CA GLY A 57 -5.40 15.01 5.67
C GLY A 57 -5.82 13.69 5.01
N GLN A 58 -4.88 12.95 4.45
CA GLN A 58 -5.13 11.60 3.90
C GLN A 58 -5.63 10.64 4.97
N LEU A 59 -4.99 10.60 6.15
CA LEU A 59 -5.43 9.77 7.27
C LEU A 59 -6.84 10.16 7.73
N SER A 60 -7.09 11.45 7.89
CA SER A 60 -8.40 11.98 8.26
C SER A 60 -9.49 11.59 7.24
N GLY A 61 -9.20 11.73 5.94
CA GLY A 61 -10.11 11.32 4.87
C GLY A 61 -10.42 9.81 4.89
N VAL A 62 -9.41 8.97 5.14
CA VAL A 62 -9.63 7.53 5.31
C VAL A 62 -10.54 7.22 6.48
N ILE A 63 -10.34 7.89 7.64
CA ILE A 63 -11.21 7.72 8.82
C ILE A 63 -12.65 8.13 8.50
N ARG A 64 -12.87 9.24 7.78
CA ARG A 64 -14.21 9.67 7.37
C ARG A 64 -14.87 8.66 6.44
N ILE A 65 -14.15 8.12 5.44
CA ILE A 65 -14.67 7.06 4.57
C ILE A 65 -15.12 5.86 5.40
N LEU A 66 -14.28 5.41 6.32
CA LEU A 66 -14.61 4.28 7.19
C LEU A 66 -15.81 4.57 8.08
N GLY A 67 -15.94 5.80 8.61
CA GLY A 67 -17.11 6.25 9.36
C GLY A 67 -18.39 6.19 8.53
N HIS A 68 -18.37 6.71 7.30
CA HIS A 68 -19.49 6.61 6.38
C HIS A 68 -19.91 5.15 6.10
N LEU A 69 -18.94 4.26 5.90
CA LEU A 69 -19.18 2.84 5.66
C LEU A 69 -19.69 2.11 6.92
N ALA A 70 -19.23 2.50 8.10
CA ALA A 70 -19.60 1.86 9.35
C ALA A 70 -21.03 2.19 9.78
N LEU A 71 -21.44 3.45 9.55
CA LEU A 71 -22.72 3.98 10.01
C LEU A 71 -23.85 3.85 8.97
N SER A 72 -23.54 3.37 7.77
CA SER A 72 -24.53 3.30 6.70
C SER A 72 -25.17 1.92 6.57
N ASP A 73 -26.47 1.90 6.49
CA ASP A 73 -27.27 0.73 6.10
C ASP A 73 -27.42 0.60 4.56
N GLU A 74 -26.90 1.56 3.79
CA GLU A 74 -26.99 1.60 2.31
C GLU A 74 -25.96 0.73 1.60
N MET A 75 -25.27 -0.13 2.32
CA MET A 75 -24.34 -1.09 1.74
C MET A 75 -25.08 -2.35 1.27
N ASN A 76 -25.32 -2.44 -0.02
CA ASN A 76 -25.90 -3.65 -0.60
C ASN A 76 -24.82 -4.67 -0.93
N PRO A 77 -24.87 -5.88 -0.38
CA PRO A 77 -23.97 -6.94 -0.79
C PRO A 77 -24.25 -7.29 -2.27
N THR A 78 -23.26 -7.07 -3.14
CA THR A 78 -23.40 -7.31 -4.59
C THR A 78 -22.74 -8.59 -5.05
N GLY A 79 -22.03 -9.26 -4.18
CA GLY A 79 -21.33 -10.48 -4.51
C GLY A 79 -22.05 -11.68 -3.93
N ILE A 80 -22.31 -12.68 -4.78
CA ILE A 80 -22.24 -14.04 -4.30
C ILE A 80 -20.93 -14.13 -3.52
N ASN A 81 -21.01 -14.57 -2.30
CA ASN A 81 -19.84 -14.90 -1.47
C ASN A 81 -19.08 -16.02 -2.21
N ARG A 82 -18.41 -15.63 -3.31
CA ARG A 82 -17.58 -16.57 -4.06
C ARG A 82 -16.33 -16.72 -3.19
N PRO A 83 -16.17 -17.83 -2.50
CA PRO A 83 -14.98 -18.03 -1.72
C PRO A 83 -13.81 -17.80 -2.67
N LEU A 84 -12.90 -16.88 -2.32
CA LEU A 84 -11.70 -16.63 -3.09
C LEU A 84 -11.10 -17.99 -3.44
N LYS A 85 -10.84 -18.22 -4.73
CA LYS A 85 -10.19 -19.47 -5.15
C LYS A 85 -8.93 -19.64 -4.32
N LYS A 86 -8.60 -20.84 -3.94
CA LYS A 86 -7.43 -21.16 -3.09
C LYS A 86 -6.14 -20.46 -3.55
N ARG A 87 -5.98 -20.27 -4.87
CA ARG A 87 -4.87 -19.54 -5.47
C ARG A 87 -4.90 -18.03 -5.20
N ASP A 88 -6.10 -17.41 -5.19
CA ASP A 88 -6.25 -15.97 -4.96
C ASP A 88 -6.00 -15.64 -3.49
N LYS A 89 -6.41 -16.53 -2.56
CA LYS A 89 -6.06 -16.44 -1.13
C LYS A 89 -4.55 -16.48 -0.91
N LYS A 90 -3.84 -17.36 -1.64
CA LYS A 90 -2.38 -17.44 -1.55
C LYS A 90 -1.70 -16.15 -2.03
N ILE A 91 -2.16 -15.58 -3.14
CA ILE A 91 -1.63 -14.29 -3.64
C ILE A 91 -1.89 -13.18 -2.63
N GLN A 92 -3.09 -13.10 -2.08
CA GLN A 92 -3.42 -12.12 -1.05
C GLN A 92 -2.52 -12.25 0.19
N GLN A 93 -2.25 -13.46 0.66
CA GLN A 93 -1.32 -13.70 1.76
C GLN A 93 0.10 -13.20 1.45
N ILE A 94 0.59 -13.45 0.23
CA ILE A 94 1.90 -12.98 -0.22
C ILE A 94 1.95 -11.44 -0.26
N GLU A 95 0.91 -10.79 -0.80
CA GLU A 95 0.84 -9.33 -0.89
C GLU A 95 0.82 -8.67 0.48
N ILE A 96 0.03 -9.22 1.41
CA ILE A 96 0.00 -8.75 2.81
C ILE A 96 1.38 -8.95 3.45
N TYR A 97 1.99 -10.11 3.27
CA TYR A 97 3.32 -10.36 3.82
C TYR A 97 4.36 -9.37 3.30
N VAL A 98 4.39 -9.14 1.98
CA VAL A 98 5.29 -8.16 1.37
C VAL A 98 5.04 -6.75 1.91
N SER A 99 3.79 -6.34 2.07
CA SER A 99 3.47 -5.00 2.58
C SER A 99 3.94 -4.75 4.02
N LEU A 100 4.06 -5.81 4.81
CA LEU A 100 4.50 -5.73 6.21
C LEU A 100 6.02 -5.89 6.38
N HIS A 101 6.68 -6.58 5.43
CA HIS A 101 8.09 -7.00 5.57
C HIS A 101 9.00 -6.53 4.43
N TYR A 102 8.52 -5.67 3.52
CA TYR A 102 9.30 -5.23 2.35
C TYR A 102 10.67 -4.62 2.69
N ASN A 103 10.80 -4.03 3.87
CA ASN A 103 12.01 -3.38 4.36
C ASN A 103 13.06 -4.36 4.95
N HIS A 104 12.74 -5.65 5.01
CA HIS A 104 13.65 -6.72 5.41
C HIS A 104 13.98 -7.64 4.23
N ASP A 105 14.98 -8.48 4.39
CA ASP A 105 15.21 -9.55 3.43
C ASP A 105 14.06 -10.56 3.48
N ILE A 106 13.52 -10.91 2.32
CA ILE A 106 12.44 -11.91 2.19
C ILE A 106 12.97 -13.05 1.30
N PRO A 107 13.54 -14.10 1.89
CA PRO A 107 13.96 -15.27 1.16
C PRO A 107 12.79 -15.95 0.44
N ILE A 108 13.05 -16.43 -0.79
CA ILE A 108 12.00 -17.12 -1.57
C ILE A 108 11.45 -18.35 -0.84
N ASP A 109 12.27 -19.03 -0.07
CA ASP A 109 11.86 -20.22 0.68
C ASP A 109 10.89 -19.88 1.82
N GLU A 110 11.07 -18.73 2.46
CA GLU A 110 10.20 -18.23 3.50
C GLU A 110 8.80 -17.92 2.94
N ILE A 111 8.73 -17.15 1.86
CA ILE A 111 7.45 -16.79 1.25
C ILE A 111 6.77 -17.99 0.58
N ALA A 112 7.52 -18.95 0.08
CA ALA A 112 7.00 -20.20 -0.44
C ALA A 112 6.35 -21.04 0.69
N SER A 113 7.03 -21.15 1.84
CA SER A 113 6.52 -21.83 3.02
C SER A 113 5.23 -21.21 3.57
N LEU A 114 5.12 -19.89 3.56
CA LEU A 114 3.91 -19.15 3.98
C LEU A 114 2.66 -19.62 3.22
N VAL A 115 2.81 -20.00 1.96
CA VAL A 115 1.69 -20.47 1.12
C VAL A 115 1.68 -21.99 0.91
N HIS A 116 2.44 -22.72 1.72
CA HIS A 116 2.56 -24.17 1.67
C HIS A 116 2.99 -24.68 0.27
N MET A 117 4.10 -24.15 -0.23
CA MET A 117 4.73 -24.53 -1.49
C MET A 117 6.24 -24.72 -1.31
N ASN A 118 6.85 -25.58 -2.13
CA ASN A 118 8.29 -25.54 -2.29
C ASN A 118 8.70 -24.39 -3.21
N ARG A 119 9.98 -24.00 -3.18
CA ARG A 119 10.56 -22.89 -3.93
C ARG A 119 10.22 -22.92 -5.42
N SER A 120 10.41 -24.07 -6.07
CA SER A 120 10.19 -24.21 -7.52
C SER A 120 8.72 -24.01 -7.89
N SER A 121 7.82 -24.67 -7.17
CA SER A 121 6.36 -24.54 -7.36
C SER A 121 5.89 -23.12 -7.11
N PHE A 122 6.42 -22.46 -6.08
CA PHE A 122 6.12 -21.07 -5.78
C PHE A 122 6.54 -20.13 -6.91
N CYS A 123 7.76 -20.25 -7.43
CA CYS A 123 8.24 -19.39 -8.52
C CYS A 123 7.35 -19.49 -9.76
N VAL A 124 6.97 -20.72 -10.15
CA VAL A 124 6.07 -20.95 -11.29
C VAL A 124 4.67 -20.39 -11.00
N PHE A 125 4.12 -20.68 -9.82
CA PHE A 125 2.82 -20.21 -9.39
C PHE A 125 2.76 -18.67 -9.38
N PHE A 126 3.73 -18.01 -8.73
CA PHE A 126 3.73 -16.56 -8.60
C PHE A 126 3.86 -15.86 -9.95
N LYS A 127 4.80 -16.33 -10.81
CA LYS A 127 4.97 -15.79 -12.16
C LYS A 127 3.70 -15.93 -13.01
N ARG A 128 3.00 -17.07 -12.90
CA ARG A 128 1.73 -17.29 -13.59
C ARG A 128 0.63 -16.36 -13.11
N MET A 129 0.58 -16.07 -11.80
CA MET A 129 -0.46 -15.25 -11.21
C MET A 129 -0.23 -13.75 -11.37
N LYS A 130 1.04 -13.29 -11.31
CA LYS A 130 1.42 -11.87 -11.35
C LYS A 130 2.08 -11.41 -12.65
N GLY A 131 2.40 -12.34 -13.56
CA GLY A 131 3.11 -12.03 -14.81
C GLY A 131 4.60 -11.77 -14.64
N VAL A 132 5.09 -11.61 -13.42
CA VAL A 132 6.49 -11.27 -13.07
C VAL A 132 7.03 -12.20 -11.99
N SER A 133 8.37 -12.29 -11.87
CA SER A 133 8.98 -13.03 -10.77
C SER A 133 8.72 -12.34 -9.41
N PHE A 134 8.76 -13.11 -8.31
CA PHE A 134 8.60 -12.55 -6.96
C PHE A 134 9.65 -11.47 -6.65
N THR A 135 10.91 -11.70 -7.02
CA THR A 135 11.98 -10.70 -6.82
C THR A 135 11.69 -9.39 -7.56
N ASN A 136 11.22 -9.47 -8.81
CA ASN A 136 10.85 -8.26 -9.56
C ASN A 136 9.64 -7.57 -8.91
N TYR A 137 8.64 -8.31 -8.46
CA TYR A 137 7.49 -7.76 -7.75
C TYR A 137 7.89 -7.03 -6.46
N LEU A 138 8.73 -7.66 -5.63
CA LEU A 138 9.25 -7.07 -4.39
C LEU A 138 10.07 -5.81 -4.69
N ASN A 139 10.94 -5.85 -5.70
CA ASN A 139 11.73 -4.68 -6.09
C ASN A 139 10.83 -3.54 -6.60
N THR A 140 9.80 -3.83 -7.41
CA THR A 140 8.83 -2.80 -7.84
C THR A 140 8.16 -2.16 -6.62
N TYR A 141 7.70 -2.96 -5.68
CA TYR A 141 7.07 -2.48 -4.45
C TYR A 141 8.01 -1.56 -3.65
N ARG A 142 9.26 -1.98 -3.45
CA ARG A 142 10.31 -1.18 -2.78
C ARG A 142 10.59 0.13 -3.51
N MET A 143 10.63 0.10 -4.86
CA MET A 143 10.86 1.31 -5.67
C MET A 143 9.73 2.31 -5.55
N ASP A 144 8.48 1.87 -5.48
CA ASP A 144 7.34 2.78 -5.31
C ASP A 144 7.35 3.45 -3.93
N ILE A 145 7.77 2.73 -2.87
CA ILE A 145 8.01 3.33 -1.55
C ILE A 145 9.19 4.31 -1.59
N ALA A 146 10.30 3.93 -2.24
CA ALA A 146 11.48 4.80 -2.36
C ALA A 146 11.16 6.11 -3.09
N CYS A 147 10.39 6.06 -4.18
CA CYS A 147 9.94 7.25 -4.90
C CYS A 147 9.15 8.20 -4.00
N ARG A 148 8.23 7.66 -3.21
CA ARG A 148 7.45 8.43 -2.25
C ARG A 148 8.35 9.10 -1.21
N LEU A 149 9.27 8.33 -0.60
CA LEU A 149 10.21 8.88 0.38
C LEU A 149 11.14 9.93 -0.20
N LEU A 150 11.62 9.74 -1.44
CA LEU A 150 12.45 10.72 -2.15
C LEU A 150 11.72 12.05 -2.40
N SER A 151 10.41 12.02 -2.62
CA SER A 151 9.60 13.22 -2.89
C SER A 151 9.01 13.88 -1.66
N THR A 152 8.93 13.17 -0.51
CA THR A 152 8.22 13.68 0.68
C THR A 152 9.12 13.84 1.91
N THR A 153 10.40 13.46 1.84
CA THR A 153 11.32 13.53 2.99
C THR A 153 12.71 14.00 2.57
N ASP A 154 13.44 14.57 3.54
CA ASP A 154 14.84 14.99 3.38
C ASP A 154 15.86 13.86 3.67
N LYS A 155 15.40 12.63 3.89
CA LYS A 155 16.29 11.48 4.13
C LYS A 155 17.27 11.32 2.98
N SER A 156 18.52 11.00 3.27
CA SER A 156 19.52 10.72 2.26
C SER A 156 19.12 9.53 1.37
N VAL A 157 19.66 9.47 0.16
CA VAL A 157 19.43 8.34 -0.75
C VAL A 157 19.87 7.02 -0.10
N SER A 158 20.91 7.05 0.71
CA SER A 158 21.42 5.90 1.45
C SER A 158 20.42 5.42 2.51
N GLU A 159 19.92 6.32 3.34
CA GLU A 159 18.89 5.99 4.35
C GLU A 159 17.64 5.41 3.72
N ILE A 160 17.20 5.98 2.59
CA ILE A 160 16.04 5.45 1.86
C ILE A 160 16.35 4.06 1.31
N ALA A 161 17.52 3.84 0.70
CA ALA A 161 17.91 2.55 0.15
C ALA A 161 17.85 1.44 1.21
N TYR A 162 18.47 1.66 2.37
CA TYR A 162 18.44 0.71 3.49
C TYR A 162 17.04 0.59 4.10
N GLY A 163 16.33 1.71 4.27
CA GLY A 163 14.98 1.74 4.83
C GLY A 163 13.93 1.01 3.99
N VAL A 164 14.14 0.87 2.67
CA VAL A 164 13.26 0.07 1.80
C VAL A 164 13.75 -1.36 1.58
N GLY A 165 14.80 -1.80 2.32
CA GLY A 165 15.23 -3.19 2.36
C GLY A 165 16.31 -3.56 1.33
N PHE A 166 17.10 -2.61 0.83
CA PHE A 166 18.30 -2.92 0.07
C PHE A 166 19.51 -2.95 0.99
N ASN A 167 20.32 -3.99 0.89
CA ASN A 167 21.55 -4.15 1.68
C ASN A 167 22.76 -3.46 1.02
N ASN A 168 22.60 -2.92 -0.18
CA ASN A 168 23.69 -2.30 -0.94
C ASN A 168 23.17 -1.12 -1.74
N LEU A 169 23.75 0.07 -1.50
CA LEU A 169 23.37 1.32 -2.17
C LEU A 169 23.58 1.26 -3.69
N SER A 170 24.66 0.66 -4.16
CA SER A 170 24.94 0.54 -5.61
C SER A 170 23.90 -0.34 -6.29
N HIS A 171 23.46 -1.42 -5.63
CA HIS A 171 22.38 -2.27 -6.13
C HIS A 171 21.06 -1.51 -6.17
N PHE A 172 20.74 -0.76 -5.12
CA PHE A 172 19.56 0.12 -5.09
C PHE A 172 19.58 1.11 -6.25
N CYS A 173 20.67 1.88 -6.43
CA CYS A 173 20.77 2.89 -7.48
C CYS A 173 20.59 2.29 -8.89
N ARG A 174 21.21 1.14 -9.17
CA ARG A 174 21.05 0.42 -10.45
C ARG A 174 19.62 -0.04 -10.65
N THR A 175 19.00 -0.58 -9.61
CA THR A 175 17.59 -1.03 -9.65
C THR A 175 16.67 0.16 -9.86
N PHE A 176 16.88 1.25 -9.14
CA PHE A 176 16.09 2.47 -9.28
C PHE A 176 16.19 3.05 -10.70
N LEU A 177 17.39 3.15 -11.24
CA LEU A 177 17.62 3.61 -12.62
C LEU A 177 16.88 2.73 -13.64
N LYS A 178 16.90 1.41 -13.45
CA LYS A 178 16.19 0.47 -14.32
C LYS A 178 14.67 0.66 -14.28
N TYR A 179 14.09 0.99 -13.12
CA TYR A 179 12.64 1.11 -12.96
C TYR A 179 12.09 2.51 -13.26
N LYS A 180 12.88 3.56 -13.04
CA LYS A 180 12.45 4.97 -13.16
C LYS A 180 13.20 5.75 -14.23
N GLU A 181 14.17 5.13 -14.93
CA GLU A 181 14.97 5.70 -16.01
C GLU A 181 15.82 6.92 -15.62
N VAL A 182 15.85 7.25 -14.33
CA VAL A 182 16.66 8.33 -13.75
C VAL A 182 17.29 7.89 -12.43
N SER A 183 18.38 8.52 -12.01
CA SER A 183 18.99 8.25 -10.70
C SER A 183 18.09 8.74 -9.55
N PRO A 184 18.19 8.16 -8.33
CA PRO A 184 17.43 8.61 -7.18
C PRO A 184 17.57 10.10 -6.88
N THR A 185 18.79 10.64 -6.94
CA THR A 185 19.07 12.07 -6.74
C THR A 185 18.38 12.94 -7.80
N LYS A 186 18.49 12.53 -9.07
CA LYS A 186 17.83 13.26 -10.16
C LYS A 186 16.30 13.20 -10.06
N TYR A 187 15.77 12.07 -9.59
CA TYR A 187 14.35 11.91 -9.30
C TYR A 187 13.88 12.89 -8.21
N ARG A 188 14.59 12.97 -7.08
CA ARG A 188 14.33 13.93 -6.00
C ARG A 188 14.31 15.36 -6.51
N ASN A 189 15.35 15.77 -7.22
CA ASN A 189 15.46 17.13 -7.74
C ASN A 189 14.31 17.52 -8.69
N ARG A 190 13.82 16.57 -9.48
CA ARG A 190 12.65 16.80 -10.34
C ARG A 190 11.34 16.97 -9.58
N MET A 191 11.19 16.29 -8.44
CA MET A 191 9.97 16.33 -7.61
C MET A 191 10.03 17.45 -6.56
N GLY A 192 11.25 17.85 -6.13
CA GLY A 192 11.46 18.91 -5.13
C GLY A 192 11.36 20.34 -5.68
N HIS A 193 11.31 20.56 -6.98
CA HIS A 193 11.16 21.90 -7.58
C HIS A 193 9.73 22.46 -7.54
N GLY A 194 8.83 21.82 -6.80
CA GLY A 194 7.47 22.34 -6.57
C GLY A 194 7.34 23.19 -5.30
N HIS A 195 8.42 23.44 -4.53
CA HIS A 195 8.28 24.09 -3.22
C HIS A 195 9.32 25.16 -2.87
N THR A 196 10.04 25.75 -3.83
CA THR A 196 10.82 26.97 -3.52
C THR A 196 10.92 27.87 -4.76
N ASP A 197 10.02 28.82 -4.86
CA ASP A 197 10.29 30.16 -5.39
C ASP A 197 9.23 31.14 -4.89
N ILE A 198 9.25 31.40 -3.60
CA ILE A 198 8.73 32.65 -3.04
C ILE A 198 9.77 33.12 -2.02
N THR A 199 10.60 34.03 -2.44
CA THR A 199 11.36 35.06 -1.73
C THR A 199 12.80 35.16 -2.23
N THR A 200 13.04 36.13 -3.07
CA THR A 200 13.99 37.22 -2.77
C THR A 200 13.94 38.23 -3.90
N THR A 201 13.20 39.33 -3.71
CA THR A 201 13.47 40.60 -4.35
C THR A 201 14.53 41.29 -3.51
N PRO A 202 15.69 41.65 -4.02
CA PRO A 202 16.56 42.61 -3.34
C PRO A 202 16.09 44.05 -3.64
N ALA A 203 16.11 44.83 -2.61
CA ALA A 203 15.94 46.27 -2.62
C ALA A 203 17.06 46.99 -3.38
#